data_73222559bb9f9ae12775d2f063ecd068
#
_entry.id   73222559bb9f9ae12775d2f063ecd068
#
_cell.length_a   1.000
_cell.length_b   1.000
_cell.length_c   1.000
_cell.angle_alpha   90.00
_cell.angle_beta   90.00
_cell.angle_gamma   90.00
#
_symmetry.space_group_name_H-M   'P 1'
#
loop_
_entity.id
_entity.type
_entity.pdbx_description
1 polymer ?
#
loop_
_entity_poly.entity_id
_entity_poly.type
_entity_poly.pdbx_seq_one_letter_code
_entity_poly.pdbx_strand_id
1 'polypeptide(L)'
;MGAAAVLYGIAVVTLTPDYLSTIVPMLASAYFGYESSWLIVLLNPLVLWWALALGLVSVRWRHRNSCTLAALLAAAGFAMSYFAQQKGWRYHAIPTSGMLVIALISLLEFQRFELSILRKVTLVVAMSMSLAIYAAFGPYRNPNEGVVAQLLQHVRRGSVVMMVTANPSSIWPMVDDGGYVWPSRHFALWMLTAFSQDLQKSGELSPELAEMANLVRRQTVIDLTCNPPDVVIVDNLERSKAAGLDPINFLSVDPEFGTVFANYTKADTIEGFTSYVKEAGWQPSRPKDCRTIF
;
A
#
# COMPACT_ATOMS: atom_id res chain seq x y z
N MET A 1 24.21 -16.19 -7.65
CA MET A 1 23.35 -15.05 -7.26
C MET A 1 23.74 -13.73 -7.93
N GLY A 2 25.02 -13.36 -8.06
CA GLY A 2 25.44 -12.09 -8.67
C GLY A 2 24.96 -11.88 -10.12
N ALA A 3 25.06 -12.91 -10.98
CA ALA A 3 24.62 -12.80 -12.37
C ALA A 3 23.12 -12.49 -12.51
N ALA A 4 22.27 -13.11 -11.68
CA ALA A 4 20.83 -12.85 -11.70
C ALA A 4 20.50 -11.41 -11.28
N ALA A 5 21.18 -10.86 -10.27
CA ALA A 5 21.00 -9.47 -9.84
C ALA A 5 21.44 -8.48 -10.94
N VAL A 6 22.55 -8.78 -11.62
CA VAL A 6 23.02 -7.94 -12.75
C VAL A 6 22.03 -7.99 -13.91
N LEU A 7 21.55 -9.19 -14.30
CA LEU A 7 20.54 -9.33 -15.36
C LEU A 7 19.23 -8.62 -15.01
N TYR A 8 18.78 -8.72 -13.77
CA TYR A 8 17.62 -7.99 -13.30
C TYR A 8 17.82 -6.47 -13.37
N GLY A 9 18.98 -5.96 -12.93
CA GLY A 9 19.32 -4.54 -13.02
C GLY A 9 19.31 -4.04 -14.46
N ILE A 10 19.94 -4.80 -15.39
CA ILE A 10 19.90 -4.48 -16.82
C ILE A 10 18.46 -4.47 -17.34
N ALA A 11 17.66 -5.48 -17.00
CA ALA A 11 16.25 -5.54 -17.44
C ALA A 11 15.46 -4.33 -16.94
N VAL A 12 15.62 -3.93 -15.67
CA VAL A 12 14.93 -2.73 -15.11
C VAL A 12 15.31 -1.47 -15.88
N VAL A 13 16.62 -1.25 -16.13
CA VAL A 13 17.10 -0.06 -16.85
C VAL A 13 16.63 -0.03 -18.30
N THR A 14 16.57 -1.19 -18.97
CA THR A 14 16.26 -1.26 -20.40
C THR A 14 14.77 -1.33 -20.70
N LEU A 15 13.99 -2.05 -19.86
CA LEU A 15 12.57 -2.29 -20.09
C LEU A 15 11.67 -1.26 -19.40
N THR A 16 12.15 -0.66 -18.30
CA THR A 16 11.39 0.32 -17.51
C THR A 16 12.28 1.52 -17.13
N PRO A 17 12.77 2.32 -18.10
CA PRO A 17 13.69 3.43 -17.84
C PRO A 17 13.11 4.45 -16.86
N ASP A 18 11.80 4.71 -16.93
CA ASP A 18 11.10 5.65 -16.04
C ASP A 18 11.01 5.15 -14.59
N TYR A 19 11.26 3.85 -14.35
CA TYR A 19 11.21 3.31 -13.00
C TYR A 19 12.28 3.95 -12.10
N LEU A 20 13.51 4.04 -12.58
CA LEU A 20 14.62 4.62 -11.80
C LEU A 20 14.62 6.15 -11.82
N SER A 21 14.19 6.77 -12.92
CA SER A 21 14.22 8.24 -13.08
C SER A 21 13.01 8.95 -12.49
N THR A 22 11.87 8.28 -12.40
CA THR A 22 10.59 8.88 -11.95
C THR A 22 10.00 8.16 -10.75
N ILE A 23 9.79 6.83 -10.85
CA ILE A 23 9.07 6.09 -9.82
C ILE A 23 9.90 5.98 -8.52
N VAL A 24 11.18 5.64 -8.62
CA VAL A 24 12.04 5.50 -7.43
C VAL A 24 12.22 6.82 -6.67
N PRO A 25 12.55 7.97 -7.30
CA PRO A 25 12.58 9.25 -6.61
C PRO A 25 11.23 9.64 -6.00
N MET A 26 10.14 9.45 -6.73
CA MET A 26 8.78 9.69 -6.25
C MET A 26 8.44 8.84 -5.02
N LEU A 27 8.76 7.54 -5.08
CA LEU A 27 8.58 6.64 -3.93
C LEU A 27 9.45 7.09 -2.76
N ALA A 28 10.71 7.43 -2.99
CA ALA A 28 11.62 7.83 -1.92
C ALA A 28 11.09 9.07 -1.20
N SER A 29 10.77 10.16 -1.91
CA SER A 29 10.31 11.41 -1.31
C SER A 29 8.95 11.25 -0.60
N ALA A 30 7.98 10.57 -1.21
CA ALA A 30 6.66 10.37 -0.60
C ALA A 30 6.68 9.36 0.55
N TYR A 31 7.56 8.35 0.50
CA TYR A 31 7.63 7.33 1.55
C TYR A 31 8.21 7.86 2.86
N PHE A 32 9.07 8.86 2.86
CA PHE A 32 9.55 9.50 4.08
C PHE A 32 8.42 10.18 4.88
N GLY A 33 7.34 10.60 4.22
CA GLY A 33 6.14 11.11 4.86
C GLY A 33 5.39 10.10 5.74
N TYR A 34 5.71 8.82 5.69
CA TYR A 34 5.04 7.77 6.48
C TYR A 34 5.88 7.24 7.65
N GLU A 35 6.95 7.94 8.03
CA GLU A 35 7.78 7.49 9.15
C GLU A 35 7.01 7.51 10.46
N SER A 36 7.07 6.39 11.17
CA SER A 36 6.51 6.23 12.51
C SER A 36 7.59 6.44 13.57
N SER A 37 7.18 6.80 14.78
CA SER A 37 8.15 6.86 15.90
C SER A 37 8.79 5.48 16.13
N TRP A 38 10.05 5.45 16.51
CA TRP A 38 10.76 4.21 16.85
C TRP A 38 10.04 3.36 17.90
N LEU A 39 9.31 4.00 18.79
CA LEU A 39 8.51 3.31 19.80
C LEU A 39 7.42 2.44 19.14
N ILE A 40 6.71 2.97 18.13
CA ILE A 40 5.68 2.22 17.39
C ILE A 40 6.31 1.06 16.60
N VAL A 41 7.47 1.31 15.98
CA VAL A 41 8.19 0.30 15.20
C VAL A 41 8.64 -0.85 16.09
N LEU A 42 9.22 -0.56 17.24
CA LEU A 42 9.78 -1.56 18.17
C LEU A 42 8.68 -2.30 18.98
N LEU A 43 7.60 -1.62 19.35
CA LEU A 43 6.47 -2.22 20.08
C LEU A 43 5.48 -2.95 19.18
N ASN A 44 5.77 -3.08 17.89
CA ASN A 44 4.97 -3.92 17.02
C ASN A 44 4.93 -5.35 17.57
N PRO A 45 3.75 -5.95 17.81
CA PRO A 45 3.64 -7.31 18.39
C PRO A 45 4.46 -8.36 17.66
N LEU A 46 4.60 -8.26 16.33
CA LEU A 46 5.41 -9.19 15.55
C LEU A 46 6.92 -9.06 15.88
N VAL A 47 7.41 -7.86 16.17
CA VAL A 47 8.82 -7.63 16.56
C VAL A 47 9.10 -8.27 17.93
N LEU A 48 8.16 -8.23 18.86
CA LEU A 48 8.29 -8.92 20.14
C LEU A 48 8.35 -10.46 19.94
N TRP A 49 7.56 -10.99 19.00
CA TRP A 49 7.65 -12.39 18.61
C TRP A 49 9.00 -12.76 18.00
N TRP A 50 9.64 -11.85 17.25
CA TRP A 50 10.99 -12.09 16.72
C TRP A 50 12.01 -12.30 17.82
N ALA A 51 11.96 -11.48 18.88
CA ALA A 51 12.87 -11.63 20.02
C ALA A 51 12.71 -13.01 20.68
N LEU A 52 11.46 -13.47 20.89
CA LEU A 52 11.18 -14.80 21.42
C LEU A 52 11.67 -15.91 20.49
N ALA A 53 11.39 -15.80 19.18
CA ALA A 53 11.82 -16.79 18.20
C ALA A 53 13.37 -16.89 18.13
N LEU A 54 14.07 -15.77 18.13
CA LEU A 54 15.53 -15.73 18.13
C LEU A 54 16.11 -16.32 19.42
N GLY A 55 15.47 -16.06 20.58
CA GLY A 55 15.83 -16.67 21.86
C GLY A 55 15.75 -18.22 21.78
N LEU A 56 14.66 -18.77 21.23
CA LEU A 56 14.51 -20.20 21.04
C LEU A 56 15.50 -20.80 20.05
N VAL A 57 15.78 -20.12 18.96
CA VAL A 57 16.81 -20.49 17.99
C VAL A 57 18.18 -20.53 18.67
N SER A 58 18.51 -19.55 19.51
CA SER A 58 19.79 -19.48 20.24
C SER A 58 19.97 -20.66 21.20
N VAL A 59 18.93 -20.99 21.96
CA VAL A 59 18.96 -22.16 22.87
C VAL A 59 19.14 -23.48 22.11
N ARG A 60 18.61 -23.55 20.89
CA ARG A 60 18.68 -24.75 20.05
C ARG A 60 19.76 -24.70 18.98
N TRP A 61 20.67 -23.75 19.05
CA TRP A 61 21.68 -23.48 18.01
C TRP A 61 22.49 -24.71 17.57
N ARG A 62 22.70 -25.66 18.49
CA ARG A 62 23.45 -26.91 18.18
C ARG A 62 22.72 -27.82 17.17
N HIS A 63 21.42 -27.66 16.99
CA HIS A 63 20.57 -28.44 16.06
C HIS A 63 20.35 -27.73 14.73
N ARG A 64 21.01 -26.60 14.48
CA ARG A 64 20.87 -25.85 13.23
C ARG A 64 21.31 -26.66 12.03
N ASN A 65 20.60 -26.51 10.94
CA ASN A 65 20.94 -27.05 9.62
C ASN A 65 21.02 -25.92 8.58
N SER A 66 21.32 -26.25 7.34
CA SER A 66 21.45 -25.25 6.26
C SER A 66 20.14 -24.48 6.02
N CYS A 67 18.97 -25.13 6.18
CA CYS A 67 17.66 -24.47 6.07
C CYS A 67 17.46 -23.45 7.17
N THR A 68 17.79 -23.79 8.42
CA THR A 68 17.76 -22.86 9.54
C THR A 68 18.61 -21.62 9.27
N LEU A 69 19.85 -21.83 8.81
CA LEU A 69 20.76 -20.72 8.54
C LEU A 69 20.25 -19.84 7.39
N ALA A 70 19.80 -20.44 6.31
CA ALA A 70 19.24 -19.70 5.18
C ALA A 70 18.00 -18.87 5.59
N ALA A 71 17.11 -19.46 6.38
CA ALA A 71 15.93 -18.77 6.89
C ALA A 71 16.29 -17.60 7.82
N LEU A 72 17.29 -17.77 8.69
CA LEU A 72 17.77 -16.70 9.56
C LEU A 72 18.43 -15.56 8.79
N LEU A 73 19.22 -15.85 7.77
CA LEU A 73 19.83 -14.82 6.92
C LEU A 73 18.76 -14.04 6.15
N ALA A 74 17.75 -14.75 5.62
CA ALA A 74 16.61 -14.09 4.97
C ALA A 74 15.80 -13.24 5.98
N ALA A 75 15.54 -13.76 7.18
CA ALA A 75 14.86 -13.02 8.24
C ALA A 75 15.62 -11.74 8.62
N ALA A 76 16.95 -11.82 8.72
CA ALA A 76 17.79 -10.66 9.01
C ALA A 76 17.68 -9.59 7.91
N GLY A 77 17.73 -9.98 6.63
CA GLY A 77 17.56 -9.07 5.50
C GLY A 77 16.20 -8.37 5.50
N PHE A 78 15.11 -9.12 5.74
CA PHE A 78 13.76 -8.54 5.85
C PHE A 78 13.60 -7.66 7.09
N ALA A 79 14.21 -8.02 8.23
CA ALA A 79 14.21 -7.19 9.43
C ALA A 79 14.96 -5.87 9.20
N MET A 80 16.12 -5.90 8.52
CA MET A 80 16.82 -4.68 8.13
C MET A 80 15.94 -3.78 7.25
N SER A 81 15.23 -4.35 6.27
CA SER A 81 14.29 -3.61 5.44
C SER A 81 13.15 -3.00 6.27
N TYR A 82 12.58 -3.75 7.21
CA TYR A 82 11.53 -3.26 8.11
C TYR A 82 11.98 -2.06 8.93
N PHE A 83 13.15 -2.15 9.55
CA PHE A 83 13.70 -1.05 10.37
C PHE A 83 14.15 0.14 9.51
N ALA A 84 14.78 -0.10 8.36
CA ALA A 84 15.20 0.96 7.44
C ALA A 84 14.02 1.79 6.91
N GLN A 85 12.86 1.17 6.71
CA GLN A 85 11.65 1.87 6.29
C GLN A 85 10.94 2.63 7.41
N GLN A 86 11.20 2.31 8.66
CA GLN A 86 10.67 2.97 9.87
C GLN A 86 9.15 3.27 9.84
N LYS A 87 8.34 2.43 9.18
CA LYS A 87 6.91 2.69 9.03
C LYS A 87 6.03 2.04 10.11
N GLY A 88 6.54 1.01 10.77
CA GLY A 88 5.79 0.24 11.75
C GLY A 88 4.60 -0.54 11.17
N TRP A 89 4.45 -0.58 9.85
CA TRP A 89 3.35 -1.29 9.21
C TRP A 89 3.49 -2.79 9.40
N ARG A 90 2.42 -3.42 9.88
CA ARG A 90 2.43 -4.84 10.26
C ARG A 90 2.81 -5.75 9.09
N TYR A 91 2.35 -5.47 7.87
CA TYR A 91 2.63 -6.30 6.71
C TYR A 91 4.12 -6.31 6.31
N HIS A 92 4.89 -5.26 6.62
CA HIS A 92 6.33 -5.24 6.42
C HIS A 92 7.08 -6.19 7.38
N ALA A 93 6.44 -6.55 8.49
CA ALA A 93 7.00 -7.51 9.45
C ALA A 93 6.72 -8.97 9.08
N ILE A 94 5.79 -9.25 8.16
CA ILE A 94 5.40 -10.61 7.77
C ILE A 94 6.57 -11.43 7.22
N PRO A 95 7.38 -10.92 6.26
CA PRO A 95 8.45 -11.73 5.68
C PRO A 95 9.45 -12.20 6.72
N THR A 96 9.88 -11.32 7.63
CA THR A 96 10.74 -11.69 8.76
C THR A 96 10.09 -12.75 9.64
N SER A 97 8.82 -12.56 9.99
CA SER A 97 8.08 -13.50 10.84
C SER A 97 7.96 -14.87 10.18
N GLY A 98 7.63 -14.92 8.89
CA GLY A 98 7.55 -16.17 8.13
C GLY A 98 8.88 -16.91 8.08
N MET A 99 9.99 -16.20 7.85
CA MET A 99 11.32 -16.81 7.85
C MET A 99 11.72 -17.33 9.24
N LEU A 100 11.36 -16.64 10.33
CA LEU A 100 11.59 -17.12 11.69
C LEU A 100 10.75 -18.37 12.02
N VAL A 101 9.51 -18.45 11.54
CA VAL A 101 8.69 -19.67 11.65
C VAL A 101 9.38 -20.84 10.93
N ILE A 102 9.88 -20.64 9.69
CA ILE A 102 10.61 -21.65 8.94
C ILE A 102 11.88 -22.09 9.71
N ALA A 103 12.62 -21.12 10.26
CA ALA A 103 13.81 -21.42 11.08
C ALA A 103 13.45 -22.27 12.31
N LEU A 104 12.38 -21.95 13.04
CA LEU A 104 11.91 -22.71 14.18
C LEU A 104 11.48 -24.12 13.80
N ILE A 105 10.72 -24.28 12.73
CA ILE A 105 10.27 -25.59 12.23
C ILE A 105 11.46 -26.43 11.79
N SER A 106 12.45 -25.85 11.12
CA SER A 106 13.65 -26.57 10.68
C SER A 106 14.53 -27.10 11.81
N LEU A 107 14.38 -26.55 13.02
CA LEU A 107 15.02 -27.04 14.26
C LEU A 107 14.27 -28.22 14.89
N LEU A 108 13.05 -28.55 14.44
CA LEU A 108 12.31 -29.69 14.90
C LEU A 108 12.80 -30.94 14.17
N GLU A 109 13.58 -31.77 14.86
CA GLU A 109 13.95 -33.09 14.35
C GLU A 109 12.76 -34.03 14.47
N PHE A 110 12.04 -34.27 13.37
CA PHE A 110 10.84 -35.11 13.35
C PHE A 110 11.11 -36.62 13.49
N GLN A 111 12.38 -37.03 13.52
CA GLN A 111 12.74 -38.46 13.53
C GLN A 111 12.56 -39.17 14.88
N ARG A 112 12.25 -38.47 15.97
CA ARG A 112 12.04 -39.05 17.29
C ARG A 112 10.64 -38.73 17.80
N PHE A 113 9.86 -39.78 18.10
CA PHE A 113 8.49 -39.67 18.60
C PHE A 113 8.36 -38.95 19.95
N GLU A 114 9.41 -38.92 20.77
CA GLU A 114 9.39 -38.22 22.05
C GLU A 114 9.79 -36.76 21.89
N LEU A 115 8.82 -35.87 21.95
CA LEU A 115 9.06 -34.42 21.97
C LEU A 115 9.51 -33.99 23.36
N SER A 116 10.78 -33.60 23.49
CA SER A 116 11.26 -32.91 24.70
C SER A 116 10.42 -31.63 24.93
N ILE A 117 10.36 -31.19 26.20
CA ILE A 117 9.58 -29.99 26.58
C ILE A 117 9.97 -28.76 25.67
N LEU A 118 11.25 -28.63 25.37
CA LEU A 118 11.75 -27.54 24.52
C LEU A 118 11.24 -27.64 23.07
N ARG A 119 11.06 -28.84 22.52
CA ARG A 119 10.46 -29.03 21.20
C ARG A 119 8.99 -28.67 21.20
N LYS A 120 8.24 -29.06 22.25
CA LYS A 120 6.85 -28.67 22.42
C LYS A 120 6.69 -27.15 22.47
N VAL A 121 7.54 -26.47 23.26
CA VAL A 121 7.54 -24.99 23.35
C VAL A 121 7.85 -24.38 21.99
N THR A 122 8.87 -24.86 21.30
CA THR A 122 9.24 -24.33 19.95
C THR A 122 8.08 -24.48 18.96
N LEU A 123 7.40 -25.62 18.96
CA LEU A 123 6.23 -25.86 18.10
C LEU A 123 5.07 -24.93 18.47
N VAL A 124 4.75 -24.81 19.75
CA VAL A 124 3.68 -23.90 20.22
C VAL A 124 3.98 -22.46 19.82
N VAL A 125 5.23 -22.00 19.97
CA VAL A 125 5.63 -20.63 19.57
C VAL A 125 5.52 -20.46 18.07
N ALA A 126 5.99 -21.41 17.25
CA ALA A 126 5.87 -21.34 15.81
C ALA A 126 4.39 -21.29 15.36
N MET A 127 3.55 -22.14 15.93
CA MET A 127 2.10 -22.17 15.65
C MET A 127 1.42 -20.87 16.10
N SER A 128 1.71 -20.40 17.32
CA SER A 128 1.14 -19.16 17.85
C SER A 128 1.55 -17.94 17.02
N MET A 129 2.81 -17.90 16.54
CA MET A 129 3.29 -16.84 15.65
C MET A 129 2.59 -16.90 14.29
N SER A 130 2.42 -18.09 13.71
CA SER A 130 1.67 -18.27 12.46
C SER A 130 0.21 -17.84 12.62
N LEU A 131 -0.43 -18.19 13.74
CA LEU A 131 -1.79 -17.77 14.07
C LEU A 131 -1.87 -16.26 14.29
N ALA A 132 -0.89 -15.65 14.97
CA ALA A 132 -0.82 -14.21 15.16
C ALA A 132 -0.66 -13.45 13.82
N ILE A 133 0.16 -13.97 12.89
CA ILE A 133 0.26 -13.45 11.53
C ILE A 133 -1.10 -13.55 10.85
N TYR A 134 -1.74 -14.71 10.87
CA TYR A 134 -3.06 -14.92 10.28
C TYR A 134 -4.12 -14.01 10.89
N ALA A 135 -4.16 -13.88 12.21
CA ALA A 135 -5.12 -13.02 12.91
C ALA A 135 -4.90 -11.53 12.61
N ALA A 136 -3.62 -11.12 12.42
CA ALA A 136 -3.29 -9.74 12.07
C ALA A 136 -3.65 -9.39 10.62
N PHE A 137 -3.64 -10.37 9.73
CA PHE A 137 -3.85 -10.23 8.29
C PHE A 137 -4.94 -11.17 7.75
N GLY A 138 -5.70 -11.82 8.65
CA GLY A 138 -6.84 -12.68 8.32
C GLY A 138 -7.78 -12.05 7.31
N PRO A 139 -8.92 -12.64 6.96
CA PRO A 139 -9.70 -12.17 5.84
C PRO A 139 -9.91 -10.65 5.97
N TYR A 140 -9.14 -9.93 5.15
CA TYR A 140 -9.16 -8.47 5.15
C TYR A 140 -10.59 -8.03 4.84
N ARG A 141 -11.25 -7.42 5.82
CA ARG A 141 -12.52 -6.74 5.61
C ARG A 141 -12.22 -5.26 5.47
N ASN A 142 -12.49 -4.73 4.30
CA ASN A 142 -12.49 -3.29 4.11
C ASN A 142 -13.58 -2.68 5.01
N PRO A 143 -13.23 -1.84 6.00
CA PRO A 143 -14.23 -1.23 6.87
C PRO A 143 -15.21 -0.35 6.13
N ASN A 144 -14.85 0.13 4.95
CA ASN A 144 -15.66 1.03 4.12
C ASN A 144 -16.44 0.29 3.02
N GLU A 145 -16.32 -1.05 2.95
CA GLU A 145 -16.94 -1.86 1.88
C GLU A 145 -18.45 -1.64 1.80
N GLY A 146 -19.14 -1.65 2.94
CA GLY A 146 -20.59 -1.42 2.99
C GLY A 146 -21.00 -0.04 2.47
N VAL A 147 -20.26 0.99 2.82
CA VAL A 147 -20.52 2.38 2.40
C VAL A 147 -20.28 2.56 0.91
N VAL A 148 -19.13 2.06 0.42
CA VAL A 148 -18.80 2.14 -1.01
C VAL A 148 -19.78 1.32 -1.84
N ALA A 149 -20.20 0.14 -1.34
CA ALA A 149 -21.22 -0.68 -1.99
C ALA A 149 -22.57 0.06 -2.11
N GLN A 150 -22.99 0.79 -1.07
CA GLN A 150 -24.20 1.62 -1.13
C GLN A 150 -24.10 2.74 -2.17
N LEU A 151 -22.95 3.43 -2.24
CA LEU A 151 -22.73 4.48 -3.25
C LEU A 151 -22.72 3.92 -4.68
N LEU A 152 -22.31 2.66 -4.85
CA LEU A 152 -22.24 1.99 -6.16
C LEU A 152 -23.45 1.09 -6.47
N GLN A 153 -24.47 0.99 -5.60
CA GLN A 153 -25.60 0.07 -5.75
C GLN A 153 -26.37 0.20 -7.07
N HIS A 154 -26.38 1.39 -7.67
CA HIS A 154 -27.04 1.66 -8.95
C HIS A 154 -26.08 1.73 -10.14
N VAL A 155 -24.78 1.51 -9.90
CA VAL A 155 -23.75 1.55 -10.93
C VAL A 155 -23.66 0.19 -11.61
N ARG A 156 -23.73 0.16 -12.94
CA ARG A 156 -23.70 -1.08 -13.70
C ARG A 156 -22.29 -1.66 -13.75
N ARG A 157 -22.20 -2.99 -13.79
CA ARG A 157 -20.94 -3.67 -14.11
C ARG A 157 -20.39 -3.18 -15.45
N GLY A 158 -19.08 -3.01 -15.52
CA GLY A 158 -18.42 -2.44 -16.70
C GLY A 158 -18.40 -0.91 -16.75
N SER A 159 -19.09 -0.22 -15.82
CA SER A 159 -18.96 1.23 -15.70
C SER A 159 -17.57 1.62 -15.25
N VAL A 160 -17.15 2.81 -15.67
CA VAL A 160 -15.87 3.40 -15.27
C VAL A 160 -16.06 4.09 -13.91
N VAL A 161 -15.34 3.62 -12.89
CA VAL A 161 -15.43 4.14 -11.52
C VAL A 161 -14.06 4.58 -11.04
N MET A 162 -13.98 5.78 -10.51
CA MET A 162 -12.76 6.33 -9.91
C MET A 162 -13.04 6.71 -8.45
N MET A 163 -12.05 6.49 -7.58
CA MET A 163 -12.09 6.99 -6.22
C MET A 163 -10.89 7.89 -5.95
N VAL A 164 -11.15 9.08 -5.48
CA VAL A 164 -10.14 10.04 -5.01
C VAL A 164 -9.91 9.79 -3.52
N THR A 165 -8.92 9.00 -3.19
CA THR A 165 -8.57 8.59 -1.83
C THR A 165 -7.08 8.40 -1.67
N ALA A 166 -6.55 8.65 -0.48
CA ALA A 166 -5.17 8.29 -0.13
C ALA A 166 -5.05 6.81 0.29
N ASN A 167 -6.18 6.16 0.62
CA ASN A 167 -6.20 4.79 1.12
C ASN A 167 -6.71 3.81 0.06
N PRO A 168 -5.84 2.96 -0.52
CA PRO A 168 -6.26 2.00 -1.55
C PRO A 168 -7.30 0.99 -1.04
N SER A 169 -7.29 0.71 0.25
CA SER A 169 -8.23 -0.25 0.82
C SER A 169 -9.68 0.24 0.85
N SER A 170 -9.93 1.51 0.60
CA SER A 170 -11.29 2.05 0.55
C SER A 170 -12.07 1.60 -0.68
N ILE A 171 -11.40 1.30 -1.80
CA ILE A 171 -12.03 0.92 -3.07
C ILE A 171 -11.69 -0.50 -3.52
N TRP A 172 -10.51 -1.00 -3.19
CA TRP A 172 -10.10 -2.36 -3.51
C TRP A 172 -10.48 -3.33 -2.38
N PRO A 173 -11.03 -4.52 -2.65
CA PRO A 173 -11.20 -5.20 -3.96
C PRO A 173 -12.50 -4.85 -4.71
N MET A 174 -13.33 -3.90 -4.26
CA MET A 174 -14.66 -3.63 -4.84
C MET A 174 -14.65 -3.37 -6.35
N VAL A 175 -13.57 -2.77 -6.88
CA VAL A 175 -13.44 -2.57 -8.33
C VAL A 175 -13.46 -3.90 -9.06
N ASP A 176 -12.70 -4.89 -8.59
CA ASP A 176 -12.63 -6.21 -9.20
C ASP A 176 -13.92 -7.00 -8.99
N ASP A 177 -14.41 -7.07 -7.75
CA ASP A 177 -15.63 -7.83 -7.38
C ASP A 177 -16.87 -7.25 -8.06
N GLY A 178 -16.97 -5.94 -8.17
CA GLY A 178 -18.04 -5.23 -8.85
C GLY A 178 -17.92 -5.29 -10.37
N GLY A 179 -16.77 -5.71 -10.93
CA GLY A 179 -16.48 -5.71 -12.36
C GLY A 179 -16.48 -4.31 -12.96
N TYR A 180 -16.00 -3.33 -12.21
CA TYR A 180 -15.84 -1.96 -12.67
C TYR A 180 -14.52 -1.77 -13.42
N VAL A 181 -14.45 -0.73 -14.25
CA VAL A 181 -13.23 -0.33 -14.95
C VAL A 181 -12.57 0.80 -14.19
N TRP A 182 -11.30 0.62 -13.84
CA TRP A 182 -10.49 1.66 -13.18
C TRP A 182 -9.82 2.57 -14.21
N PRO A 183 -10.07 3.88 -14.21
CA PRO A 183 -9.60 4.76 -15.27
C PRO A 183 -8.23 5.40 -15.00
N SER A 184 -7.73 5.31 -13.77
CA SER A 184 -6.54 6.03 -13.35
C SER A 184 -5.30 5.14 -13.34
N ARG A 185 -4.15 5.72 -13.69
CA ARG A 185 -2.81 5.13 -13.51
C ARG A 185 -2.42 4.99 -12.03
N HIS A 186 -3.08 5.73 -11.16
CA HIS A 186 -2.93 5.63 -9.71
C HIS A 186 -4.03 4.75 -9.13
N PHE A 187 -3.66 3.69 -8.43
CA PHE A 187 -4.65 2.86 -7.71
C PHE A 187 -5.20 3.57 -6.46
N ALA A 188 -4.51 4.58 -5.96
CA ALA A 188 -4.91 5.54 -4.93
C ALA A 188 -3.92 6.71 -4.94
N LEU A 189 -4.35 7.86 -4.45
CA LEU A 189 -3.51 9.05 -4.28
C LEU A 189 -2.76 9.01 -2.94
N TRP A 190 -2.10 7.88 -2.65
CA TRP A 190 -1.37 7.65 -1.39
C TRP A 190 -0.32 8.74 -1.07
N MET A 191 0.20 9.45 -2.08
CA MET A 191 1.15 10.55 -1.93
C MET A 191 0.56 11.74 -1.16
N LEU A 192 -0.77 11.88 -1.10
CA LEU A 192 -1.43 12.98 -0.37
C LEU A 192 -1.01 13.05 1.10
N THR A 193 -0.68 11.92 1.72
CA THR A 193 -0.19 11.88 3.10
C THR A 193 1.16 12.60 3.24
N ALA A 194 2.08 12.40 2.30
CA ALA A 194 3.39 13.07 2.31
C ALA A 194 3.22 14.58 2.09
N PHE A 195 2.39 14.98 1.14
CA PHE A 195 2.11 16.40 0.89
C PHE A 195 1.51 17.07 2.13
N SER A 196 0.56 16.41 2.77
CA SER A 196 -0.07 16.95 3.98
C SER A 196 0.92 17.11 5.13
N GLN A 197 1.78 16.11 5.36
CA GLN A 197 2.78 16.19 6.43
C GLN A 197 3.82 17.29 6.19
N ASP A 198 4.22 17.47 4.94
CA ASP A 198 5.17 18.53 4.58
C ASP A 198 4.56 19.91 4.77
N LEU A 199 3.34 20.10 4.30
CA LEU A 199 2.56 21.32 4.53
C LEU A 199 2.37 21.64 6.03
N GLN A 200 2.16 20.63 6.87
CA GLN A 200 2.03 20.82 8.32
C GLN A 200 3.35 21.20 8.99
N LYS A 201 4.49 20.70 8.48
CA LYS A 201 5.81 20.97 9.05
C LYS A 201 6.34 22.36 8.68
N SER A 202 6.16 22.77 7.43
CA SER A 202 6.82 23.93 6.83
C SER A 202 5.85 25.02 6.33
N GLY A 203 4.55 24.70 6.22
CA GLY A 203 3.55 25.59 5.64
C GLY A 203 3.51 25.57 4.11
N GLU A 204 4.52 24.99 3.48
CA GLU A 204 4.64 24.86 2.02
C GLU A 204 5.27 23.51 1.64
N LEU A 205 5.07 23.09 0.40
CA LEU A 205 5.69 21.86 -0.10
C LEU A 205 7.17 22.11 -0.42
N SER A 206 8.03 21.17 -0.02
CA SER A 206 9.41 21.13 -0.52
C SER A 206 9.45 21.06 -2.05
N PRO A 207 10.51 21.54 -2.70
CA PRO A 207 10.58 21.58 -4.16
C PRO A 207 10.28 20.23 -4.82
N GLU A 208 10.82 19.16 -4.27
CA GLU A 208 10.63 17.79 -4.78
C GLU A 208 9.17 17.33 -4.65
N LEU A 209 8.53 17.63 -3.51
CA LEU A 209 7.12 17.27 -3.31
C LEU A 209 6.17 18.19 -4.08
N ALA A 210 6.55 19.45 -4.32
CA ALA A 210 5.78 20.37 -5.17
C ALA A 210 5.76 19.91 -6.63
N GLU A 211 6.91 19.47 -7.17
CA GLU A 211 6.99 18.91 -8.52
C GLU A 211 6.11 17.64 -8.63
N MET A 212 6.21 16.74 -7.66
CA MET A 212 5.39 15.54 -7.61
C MET A 212 3.90 15.87 -7.49
N ALA A 213 3.52 16.84 -6.66
CA ALA A 213 2.13 17.28 -6.53
C ALA A 213 1.57 17.79 -7.86
N ASN A 214 2.35 18.57 -8.60
CA ASN A 214 1.97 19.05 -9.94
C ASN A 214 1.83 17.90 -10.93
N LEU A 215 2.74 16.92 -10.90
CA LEU A 215 2.65 15.73 -11.72
C LEU A 215 1.37 14.93 -11.42
N VAL A 216 1.06 14.68 -10.15
CA VAL A 216 -0.14 13.95 -9.72
C VAL A 216 -1.42 14.66 -10.14
N ARG A 217 -1.49 15.98 -9.97
CA ARG A 217 -2.64 16.80 -10.42
C ARG A 217 -2.83 16.65 -11.93
N ARG A 218 -1.77 16.89 -12.69
CA ARG A 218 -1.81 16.79 -14.16
C ARG A 218 -2.20 15.40 -14.64
N GLN A 219 -1.63 14.36 -14.05
CA GLN A 219 -1.98 12.96 -14.38
C GLN A 219 -3.44 12.65 -14.06
N THR A 220 -3.96 13.14 -12.95
CA THR A 220 -5.38 12.96 -12.59
C THR A 220 -6.31 13.63 -13.61
N VAL A 221 -5.98 14.84 -14.07
CA VAL A 221 -6.74 15.52 -15.14
C VAL A 221 -6.72 14.70 -16.43
N ILE A 222 -5.55 14.21 -16.85
CA ILE A 222 -5.42 13.35 -18.03
C ILE A 222 -6.27 12.09 -17.88
N ASP A 223 -6.24 11.42 -16.73
CA ASP A 223 -7.01 10.20 -16.47
C ASP A 223 -8.51 10.47 -16.56
N LEU A 224 -9.00 11.58 -15.98
CA LEU A 224 -10.41 12.00 -16.04
C LEU A 224 -10.86 12.39 -17.45
N THR A 225 -9.96 12.85 -18.31
CA THR A 225 -10.29 13.23 -19.69
C THR A 225 -10.15 12.09 -20.68
N CYS A 226 -9.18 11.20 -20.49
CA CYS A 226 -8.95 10.07 -21.37
C CYS A 226 -9.97 8.94 -21.19
N ASN A 227 -10.34 8.66 -19.95
CA ASN A 227 -11.31 7.64 -19.57
C ASN A 227 -12.29 8.22 -18.54
N PRO A 228 -13.19 9.13 -18.97
CA PRO A 228 -14.05 9.86 -18.03
C PRO A 228 -14.90 8.89 -17.20
N PRO A 229 -14.73 8.86 -15.87
CA PRO A 229 -15.50 7.99 -15.00
C PRO A 229 -17.00 8.27 -15.10
N ASP A 230 -17.81 7.24 -15.05
CA ASP A 230 -19.27 7.40 -14.89
C ASP A 230 -19.61 7.88 -13.48
N VAL A 231 -18.78 7.44 -12.50
CA VAL A 231 -18.88 7.86 -11.10
C VAL A 231 -17.51 8.14 -10.54
N VAL A 232 -17.38 9.28 -9.86
CA VAL A 232 -16.22 9.63 -9.04
C VAL A 232 -16.64 9.61 -7.57
N ILE A 233 -15.96 8.83 -6.74
CA ILE A 233 -16.16 8.83 -5.29
C ILE A 233 -15.02 9.62 -4.67
N VAL A 234 -15.31 10.55 -3.78
CA VAL A 234 -14.33 11.33 -3.02
C VAL A 234 -14.39 10.91 -1.57
N ASP A 235 -13.26 10.47 -1.07
CA ASP A 235 -13.08 10.09 0.34
C ASP A 235 -12.74 11.34 1.16
N ASN A 236 -13.71 11.81 1.94
CA ASN A 236 -13.60 12.98 2.80
C ASN A 236 -13.39 12.63 4.29
N LEU A 237 -13.13 11.34 4.60
CA LEU A 237 -12.87 10.95 5.99
C LEU A 237 -11.62 11.65 6.52
N GLU A 238 -11.64 12.03 7.80
CA GLU A 238 -10.50 12.70 8.44
C GLU A 238 -9.21 11.89 8.36
N ARG A 239 -9.31 10.54 8.38
CA ARG A 239 -8.17 9.63 8.20
C ARG A 239 -7.58 9.68 6.80
N SER A 240 -8.40 10.00 5.80
CA SER A 240 -8.00 10.10 4.39
C SER A 240 -7.66 11.54 4.00
N LYS A 241 -8.14 12.52 4.76
CA LYS A 241 -7.76 13.93 4.57
C LYS A 241 -6.27 14.18 4.86
N ALA A 242 -5.53 13.08 5.09
CA ALA A 242 -4.09 13.18 5.29
C ALA A 242 -3.77 14.40 6.16
N ALA A 243 -4.31 14.37 7.39
CA ALA A 243 -4.16 15.46 8.36
C ALA A 243 -4.62 16.85 7.87
N GLY A 244 -5.71 16.91 7.10
CA GLY A 244 -6.37 18.17 6.72
C GLY A 244 -6.26 18.58 5.25
N LEU A 245 -5.57 17.80 4.42
CA LEU A 245 -5.55 18.06 2.98
C LEU A 245 -6.85 17.56 2.33
N ASP A 246 -7.69 18.47 1.88
CA ASP A 246 -8.88 18.17 1.08
C ASP A 246 -8.47 17.72 -0.33
N PRO A 247 -8.83 16.48 -0.77
CA PRO A 247 -8.39 15.98 -2.07
C PRO A 247 -8.89 16.81 -3.24
N ILE A 248 -10.10 17.36 -3.19
CA ILE A 248 -10.65 18.19 -4.27
C ILE A 248 -9.94 19.53 -4.32
N ASN A 249 -9.73 20.17 -3.18
CA ASN A 249 -8.99 21.43 -3.12
C ASN A 249 -7.55 21.23 -3.61
N PHE A 250 -6.92 20.12 -3.26
CA PHE A 250 -5.59 19.76 -3.76
C PHE A 250 -5.56 19.64 -5.29
N LEU A 251 -6.53 18.95 -5.88
CA LEU A 251 -6.61 18.76 -7.33
C LEU A 251 -7.01 20.06 -8.05
N SER A 252 -7.84 20.90 -7.43
CA SER A 252 -8.34 22.17 -8.01
C SER A 252 -7.27 23.26 -8.17
N VAL A 253 -6.06 23.03 -7.64
CA VAL A 253 -4.90 23.91 -7.95
C VAL A 253 -4.54 23.80 -9.43
N ASP A 254 -4.80 22.68 -10.09
CA ASP A 254 -4.73 22.59 -11.57
C ASP A 254 -6.03 23.18 -12.17
N PRO A 255 -5.97 24.25 -12.96
CA PRO A 255 -7.16 24.93 -13.49
C PRO A 255 -7.98 24.06 -14.44
N GLU A 256 -7.35 23.08 -15.11
CA GLU A 256 -8.04 22.14 -15.99
C GLU A 256 -8.90 21.17 -15.19
N PHE A 257 -8.50 20.80 -13.95
CA PHE A 257 -9.30 19.94 -13.08
C PHE A 257 -10.68 20.54 -12.80
N GLY A 258 -10.77 21.81 -12.43
CA GLY A 258 -12.03 22.48 -12.19
C GLY A 258 -12.96 22.46 -13.41
N THR A 259 -12.40 22.66 -14.60
CA THR A 259 -13.15 22.62 -15.87
C THR A 259 -13.70 21.22 -16.17
N VAL A 260 -12.90 20.19 -15.94
CA VAL A 260 -13.31 18.79 -16.15
C VAL A 260 -14.32 18.35 -15.09
N PHE A 261 -14.02 18.65 -13.82
CA PHE A 261 -14.84 18.21 -12.68
C PHE A 261 -16.19 18.92 -12.58
N ALA A 262 -16.33 20.12 -13.18
CA ALA A 262 -17.61 20.83 -13.30
C ALA A 262 -18.69 20.04 -14.06
N ASN A 263 -18.29 19.02 -14.83
CA ASN A 263 -19.22 18.12 -15.54
C ASN A 263 -19.64 16.89 -14.70
N TYR A 264 -19.37 16.93 -13.40
CA TYR A 264 -19.79 15.93 -12.45
C TYR A 264 -20.72 16.54 -11.42
N THR A 265 -21.93 16.02 -11.33
CA THR A 265 -22.93 16.48 -10.35
C THR A 265 -22.85 15.63 -9.10
N LYS A 266 -22.82 16.29 -7.94
CA LYS A 266 -22.88 15.61 -6.64
C LYS A 266 -24.17 14.82 -6.55
N ALA A 267 -24.07 13.51 -6.31
CA ALA A 267 -25.22 12.62 -6.19
C ALA A 267 -25.55 12.32 -4.72
N ASP A 268 -24.61 11.74 -3.97
CA ASP A 268 -24.88 11.26 -2.62
C ASP A 268 -23.66 11.45 -1.69
N THR A 269 -23.91 11.44 -0.37
CA THR A 269 -22.86 11.50 0.64
C THR A 269 -23.22 10.55 1.78
N ILE A 270 -22.40 9.54 2.02
CA ILE A 270 -22.58 8.51 3.04
C ILE A 270 -21.29 8.40 3.84
N GLU A 271 -21.37 8.56 5.16
CA GLU A 271 -20.26 8.36 6.11
C GLU A 271 -18.91 8.96 5.67
N GLY A 272 -18.94 10.18 5.13
CA GLY A 272 -17.74 10.90 4.70
C GLY A 272 -17.26 10.59 3.27
N PHE A 273 -17.94 9.73 2.56
CA PHE A 273 -17.72 9.52 1.12
C PHE A 273 -18.77 10.27 0.32
N THR A 274 -18.35 10.99 -0.71
CA THR A 274 -19.24 11.71 -1.61
C THR A 274 -19.11 11.15 -3.03
N SER A 275 -20.23 10.76 -3.64
CA SER A 275 -20.27 10.36 -5.03
C SER A 275 -20.65 11.52 -5.94
N TYR A 276 -20.02 11.56 -7.10
CA TYR A 276 -20.31 12.50 -8.18
C TYR A 276 -20.56 11.71 -9.45
N VAL A 277 -21.63 12.00 -10.14
CA VAL A 277 -22.05 11.32 -11.37
C VAL A 277 -21.80 12.21 -12.56
N LYS A 278 -21.24 11.66 -13.60
CA LYS A 278 -20.97 12.33 -14.86
C LYS A 278 -22.26 12.81 -15.51
N GLU A 279 -22.28 14.04 -16.02
CA GLU A 279 -23.41 14.57 -16.76
C GLU A 279 -23.69 13.76 -18.04
N ALA A 280 -24.97 13.50 -18.29
CA ALA A 280 -25.38 12.70 -19.44
C ALA A 280 -24.95 13.36 -20.76
N GLY A 281 -24.29 12.58 -21.61
CA GLY A 281 -23.82 13.06 -22.91
C GLY A 281 -22.52 13.85 -22.90
N TRP A 282 -21.98 14.21 -21.72
CA TRP A 282 -20.68 14.87 -21.69
C TRP A 282 -19.55 13.93 -22.13
N GLN A 283 -18.75 14.43 -23.05
CA GLN A 283 -17.55 13.77 -23.55
C GLN A 283 -16.43 14.81 -23.60
N PRO A 284 -15.33 14.63 -22.86
CA PRO A 284 -14.20 15.56 -22.91
C PRO A 284 -13.49 15.48 -24.26
N SER A 285 -12.88 16.59 -24.66
CA SER A 285 -11.93 16.60 -25.78
C SER A 285 -10.73 15.77 -25.37
N ARG A 286 -10.50 14.62 -26.02
CA ARG A 286 -9.38 13.74 -25.67
C ARG A 286 -8.04 14.43 -25.96
N PRO A 287 -7.19 14.60 -24.93
CA PRO A 287 -5.83 15.11 -25.14
C PRO A 287 -5.00 14.12 -25.96
N LYS A 288 -3.95 14.64 -26.61
CA LYS A 288 -3.04 13.82 -27.44
C LYS A 288 -2.32 12.73 -26.63
N ASP A 289 -2.18 12.94 -25.34
CA ASP A 289 -1.43 12.08 -24.40
C ASP A 289 -2.22 10.88 -23.87
N CYS A 290 -3.46 10.69 -24.30
CA CYS A 290 -4.28 9.54 -23.89
C CYS A 290 -3.70 8.17 -24.29
N ARG A 291 -2.73 8.11 -25.19
CA ARG A 291 -2.13 6.85 -25.67
C ARG A 291 -1.13 6.22 -24.71
N THR A 292 -0.73 6.92 -23.65
CA THR A 292 0.33 6.50 -22.71
C THR A 292 -0.19 5.88 -21.41
N ILE A 293 -1.51 5.63 -21.30
CA ILE A 293 -2.12 5.18 -20.04
C ILE A 293 -2.19 3.63 -19.93
N PHE A 294 -2.04 2.90 -21.05
CA PHE A 294 -2.07 1.41 -21.08
C PHE A 294 -0.98 0.85 -21.97
#